data_c182aa25ba0ac7eac97e17bc1ab5c223
#
_entry.id   c182aa25ba0ac7eac97e17bc1ab5c223
#
_cell.length_a   1.000
_cell.length_b   1.000
_cell.length_c   1.000
_cell.angle_alpha   90.00
_cell.angle_beta   90.00
_cell.angle_gamma   90.00
#
_symmetry.space_group_name_H-M   'P 1'
#
loop_
_entity.id
_entity.type
_entity.pdbx_description
1 polymer ?
#
loop_
_entity_poly.entity_id
_entity_poly.type
_entity_poly.pdbx_seq_one_letter_code
_entity_poly.pdbx_strand_id
1 'polypeptide(L)'
;MAATSKALSEDDIAAVIERMTEGLTLKQSCELAGVGYTNIITRIGKSETLKKLHACARDEYARFKVQAMHDIAKDEAIDVQRARLMVDCIKWEAARVLPKEFGDKIQQEHTGANGGAISYALEVIGIDPPKG
;
A
#
# COMPACT_ATOMS: atom_id res chain seq x y z
N MET A 1 21.54 13.77 -14.62
CA MET A 1 21.24 14.20 -15.03
C MET A 1 20.55 15.37 -15.43
N ALA A 2 20.58 15.71 -16.33
CA ALA A 2 20.19 16.97 -16.80
C ALA A 2 18.74 17.26 -16.83
N ALA A 3 17.94 16.31 -16.58
CA ALA A 3 16.50 16.51 -16.59
C ALA A 3 16.01 17.44 -15.51
N THR A 4 16.87 17.79 -14.59
CA THR A 4 16.44 18.54 -13.43
C THR A 4 16.04 19.97 -13.68
N SER A 5 16.53 20.57 -14.76
CA SER A 5 16.23 21.96 -15.04
C SER A 5 14.95 22.15 -15.84
N LYS A 6 14.37 21.09 -16.34
CA LYS A 6 13.19 21.18 -17.17
C LYS A 6 11.93 20.87 -16.36
N ALA A 7 10.90 21.67 -16.53
CA ALA A 7 9.63 21.41 -15.88
C ALA A 7 9.05 20.11 -16.42
N LEU A 8 8.63 19.25 -15.53
CA LEU A 8 8.02 17.97 -15.90
C LEU A 8 6.55 18.19 -16.26
N SER A 9 6.14 17.60 -17.36
CA SER A 9 4.73 17.63 -17.73
C SER A 9 3.96 16.62 -16.89
N GLU A 10 2.64 16.73 -16.88
CA GLU A 10 1.82 15.75 -16.18
C GLU A 10 1.99 14.36 -16.79
N ASP A 11 2.19 14.27 -18.10
CA ASP A 11 2.43 13.00 -18.76
C ASP A 11 3.76 12.37 -18.33
N ASP A 12 4.78 13.18 -18.11
CA ASP A 12 6.06 12.68 -17.60
C ASP A 12 5.91 12.07 -16.22
N ILE A 13 5.14 12.74 -15.37
CA ILE A 13 4.91 12.27 -14.02
C ILE A 13 4.05 11.00 -14.03
N ALA A 14 3.04 10.97 -14.91
CA ALA A 14 2.21 9.78 -15.07
C ALA A 14 3.06 8.58 -15.48
N ALA A 15 4.02 8.77 -16.38
CA ALA A 15 4.90 7.68 -16.80
C ALA A 15 5.75 7.16 -15.65
N VAL A 16 6.22 8.06 -14.79
CA VAL A 16 6.98 7.64 -13.60
C VAL A 16 6.09 6.82 -12.67
N ILE A 17 4.86 7.25 -12.45
CA ILE A 17 3.93 6.54 -11.58
C ILE A 17 3.60 5.17 -12.15
N GLU A 18 3.40 5.06 -13.46
CA GLU A 18 3.03 3.78 -14.07
C GLU A 18 4.08 2.69 -13.86
N ARG A 19 5.33 3.04 -13.70
CA ARG A 19 6.38 2.04 -13.45
C ARG A 19 6.18 1.30 -12.13
N MET A 20 5.39 1.85 -11.23
CA MET A 20 5.09 1.15 -9.99
C MET A 20 4.32 -0.14 -10.24
N THR A 21 3.54 -0.19 -11.32
CA THR A 21 2.80 -1.40 -11.66
C THR A 21 3.71 -2.56 -12.06
N GLU A 22 4.96 -2.26 -12.34
CA GLU A 22 5.97 -3.26 -12.66
C GLU A 22 6.79 -3.69 -11.44
N GLY A 23 6.39 -3.27 -10.27
CA GLY A 23 7.05 -3.68 -9.03
C GLY A 23 8.11 -2.73 -8.52
N LEU A 24 8.17 -1.52 -9.06
CA LEU A 24 9.11 -0.51 -8.58
C LEU A 24 8.43 0.41 -7.58
N THR A 25 9.16 0.80 -6.53
CA THR A 25 8.64 1.83 -5.64
C THR A 25 8.67 3.16 -6.39
N LEU A 26 7.90 4.14 -5.91
CA LEU A 26 7.91 5.45 -6.52
C LEU A 26 9.32 6.04 -6.52
N LYS A 27 10.07 5.83 -5.45
CA LYS A 27 11.44 6.33 -5.36
C LYS A 27 12.33 5.69 -6.41
N GLN A 28 12.25 4.38 -6.58
CA GLN A 28 13.01 3.67 -7.62
C GLN A 28 12.65 4.15 -9.00
N SER A 29 11.37 4.37 -9.24
CA SER A 29 10.88 4.87 -10.51
C SER A 29 11.44 6.25 -10.82
N CYS A 30 11.48 7.12 -9.80
CA CYS A 30 12.07 8.45 -9.94
C CYS A 30 13.55 8.37 -10.27
N GLU A 31 14.27 7.48 -9.61
CA GLU A 31 15.70 7.29 -9.86
C GLU A 31 15.96 6.86 -11.31
N LEU A 32 15.16 5.92 -11.79
CA LEU A 32 15.30 5.47 -13.19
C LEU A 32 14.99 6.56 -14.19
N ALA A 33 14.04 7.42 -13.89
CA ALA A 33 13.66 8.52 -14.77
C ALA A 33 14.58 9.73 -14.65
N GLY A 34 15.43 9.76 -13.63
CA GLY A 34 16.33 10.89 -13.42
C GLY A 34 15.62 12.11 -12.87
N VAL A 35 14.53 11.94 -12.12
CA VAL A 35 13.77 13.05 -11.56
C VAL A 35 13.79 13.00 -10.04
N GLY A 36 13.59 14.16 -9.42
CA GLY A 36 13.61 14.25 -7.97
C GLY A 36 12.34 13.70 -7.34
N TYR A 37 12.51 12.82 -6.37
CA TYR A 37 11.38 12.22 -5.67
C TYR A 37 10.48 13.26 -5.00
N THR A 38 11.09 14.24 -4.33
CA THR A 38 10.33 15.29 -3.62
C THR A 38 9.50 16.11 -4.61
N ASN A 39 10.06 16.40 -5.78
CA ASN A 39 9.35 17.14 -6.80
C ASN A 39 8.13 16.37 -7.28
N ILE A 40 8.30 15.06 -7.51
CA ILE A 40 7.20 14.21 -7.95
C ILE A 40 6.10 14.16 -6.89
N ILE A 41 6.47 13.95 -5.63
CA ILE A 41 5.49 13.89 -4.54
C ILE A 41 4.72 15.21 -4.44
N THR A 42 5.40 16.33 -4.55
CA THR A 42 4.75 17.64 -4.50
C THR A 42 3.76 17.81 -5.65
N ARG A 43 4.17 17.40 -6.85
CA ARG A 43 3.32 17.53 -8.03
C ARG A 43 2.09 16.62 -7.94
N ILE A 44 2.26 15.40 -7.43
CA ILE A 44 1.14 14.50 -7.21
C ILE A 44 0.14 15.13 -6.23
N GLY A 45 0.65 15.74 -5.17
CA GLY A 45 -0.20 16.37 -4.18
C GLY A 45 -1.05 17.52 -4.69
N LYS A 46 -0.66 18.12 -5.82
CA LYS A 46 -1.38 19.26 -6.39
C LYS A 46 -2.36 18.89 -7.50
N SER A 47 -2.42 17.64 -7.89
CA SER A 47 -3.28 17.21 -9.00
C SER A 47 -4.16 16.05 -8.57
N GLU A 48 -5.46 16.21 -8.67
CA GLU A 48 -6.40 15.13 -8.36
C GLU A 48 -6.24 13.95 -9.31
N THR A 49 -5.97 14.23 -10.57
CA THR A 49 -5.74 13.18 -11.55
C THR A 49 -4.51 12.35 -11.19
N LEU A 50 -3.42 13.02 -10.82
CA LEU A 50 -2.20 12.32 -10.44
C LEU A 50 -2.35 11.57 -9.12
N LYS A 51 -3.12 12.12 -8.18
CA LYS A 51 -3.40 11.42 -6.93
C LYS A 51 -4.12 10.11 -7.18
N LYS A 52 -5.13 10.13 -8.04
CA LYS A 52 -5.88 8.92 -8.38
C LYS A 52 -5.01 7.90 -9.09
N LEU A 53 -4.20 8.37 -10.03
CA LEU A 53 -3.29 7.49 -10.75
C LEU A 53 -2.27 6.85 -9.80
N HIS A 54 -1.74 7.63 -8.87
CA HIS A 54 -0.79 7.14 -7.89
C HIS A 54 -1.44 6.10 -6.96
N ALA A 55 -2.67 6.36 -6.54
CA ALA A 55 -3.39 5.39 -5.70
C ALA A 55 -3.59 4.06 -6.42
N CYS A 56 -4.00 4.11 -7.69
CA CYS A 56 -4.15 2.90 -8.48
C CYS A 56 -2.82 2.18 -8.67
N ALA A 57 -1.76 2.92 -8.91
CA ALA A 57 -0.43 2.33 -9.09
C ALA A 57 0.07 1.67 -7.81
N ARG A 58 -0.23 2.24 -6.64
CA ARG A 58 0.11 1.63 -5.36
C ARG A 58 -0.61 0.31 -5.18
N ASP A 59 -1.88 0.26 -5.56
CA ASP A 59 -2.65 -0.96 -5.45
C ASP A 59 -2.06 -2.06 -6.34
N GLU A 60 -1.72 -1.70 -7.57
CA GLU A 60 -1.11 -2.65 -8.50
C GLU A 60 0.28 -3.09 -8.04
N TYR A 61 1.04 -2.17 -7.47
CA TYR A 61 2.34 -2.50 -6.89
C TYR A 61 2.18 -3.56 -5.80
N ALA A 62 1.22 -3.38 -4.91
CA ALA A 62 0.98 -4.34 -3.84
C ALA A 62 0.60 -5.71 -4.40
N ARG A 63 -0.27 -5.73 -5.40
CA ARG A 63 -0.68 -7.00 -6.04
C ARG A 63 0.50 -7.68 -6.72
N PHE A 64 1.33 -6.90 -7.40
CA PHE A 64 2.52 -7.43 -8.04
C PHE A 64 3.45 -8.08 -7.02
N LYS A 65 3.69 -7.41 -5.91
CA LYS A 65 4.56 -7.94 -4.87
C LYS A 65 4.00 -9.21 -4.24
N VAL A 66 2.70 -9.25 -4.01
CA VAL A 66 2.06 -10.44 -3.47
C VAL A 66 2.26 -11.63 -4.41
N GLN A 67 2.09 -11.42 -5.71
CA GLN A 67 2.30 -12.47 -6.68
C GLN A 67 3.74 -12.95 -6.72
N ALA A 68 4.68 -12.06 -6.43
CA ALA A 68 6.09 -12.40 -6.43
C ALA A 68 6.57 -13.15 -5.18
N MET A 69 5.72 -13.26 -4.16
CA MET A 69 6.13 -13.91 -2.91
C MET A 69 6.59 -15.35 -3.10
N HIS A 70 5.94 -16.09 -3.98
CA HIS A 70 6.32 -17.48 -4.24
C HIS A 70 7.71 -17.57 -4.87
N ASP A 71 8.02 -16.66 -5.76
CA ASP A 71 9.33 -16.64 -6.40
C ASP A 71 10.43 -16.34 -5.38
N ILE A 72 10.16 -15.42 -4.46
CA ILE A 72 11.08 -15.11 -3.38
C ILE A 72 11.30 -16.33 -2.49
N ALA A 73 10.23 -17.02 -2.15
CA ALA A 73 10.30 -18.19 -1.28
C ALA A 73 11.03 -19.36 -1.93
N LYS A 74 10.97 -19.46 -3.27
CA LYS A 74 11.62 -20.54 -4.02
C LYS A 74 13.07 -20.23 -4.37
N ASP A 75 13.49 -18.99 -4.26
CA ASP A 75 14.81 -18.56 -4.71
C ASP A 75 15.87 -19.04 -3.74
N GLU A 76 16.63 -20.05 -4.16
CA GLU A 76 17.68 -20.64 -3.34
C GLU A 76 18.88 -19.71 -3.16
N ALA A 77 18.99 -18.68 -3.99
CA ALA A 77 20.06 -17.69 -3.86
C ALA A 77 19.81 -16.74 -2.68
N ILE A 78 18.59 -16.69 -2.18
CA ILE A 78 18.24 -15.82 -1.05
C ILE A 78 18.28 -16.67 0.23
N ASP A 79 18.96 -16.17 1.25
CA ASP A 79 18.98 -16.81 2.55
C ASP A 79 17.56 -17.00 3.09
N VAL A 80 17.31 -18.15 3.71
CA VAL A 80 15.96 -18.51 4.19
C VAL A 80 15.39 -17.44 5.15
N GLN A 81 16.23 -16.95 6.06
CA GLN A 81 15.79 -15.92 7.00
C GLN A 81 15.43 -14.63 6.29
N ARG A 82 16.25 -14.23 5.31
CA ARG A 82 15.99 -13.05 4.54
C ARG A 82 14.72 -13.19 3.68
N ALA A 83 14.54 -14.36 3.06
CA ALA A 83 13.36 -14.63 2.27
C ALA A 83 12.09 -14.52 3.13
N ARG A 84 12.14 -15.08 4.34
CA ARG A 84 11.03 -14.99 5.28
C ARG A 84 10.73 -13.54 5.63
N LEU A 85 11.77 -12.78 5.91
CA LEU A 85 11.61 -11.37 6.23
C LEU A 85 10.99 -10.59 5.06
N MET A 86 11.45 -10.85 3.84
CA MET A 86 10.92 -10.21 2.64
C MET A 86 9.43 -10.53 2.45
N VAL A 87 9.06 -11.80 2.62
CA VAL A 87 7.66 -12.21 2.49
C VAL A 87 6.81 -11.55 3.57
N ASP A 88 7.30 -11.51 4.80
CA ASP A 88 6.56 -10.86 5.89
C ASP A 88 6.36 -9.37 5.63
N CYS A 89 7.37 -8.69 5.10
CA CYS A 89 7.25 -7.28 4.75
C CYS A 89 6.21 -7.07 3.65
N ILE A 90 6.20 -7.93 2.65
CA ILE A 90 5.23 -7.84 1.56
C ILE A 90 3.81 -8.06 2.09
N LYS A 91 3.62 -9.05 2.95
CA LYS A 91 2.31 -9.32 3.55
C LYS A 91 1.83 -8.13 4.38
N TRP A 92 2.73 -7.57 5.17
CA TRP A 92 2.40 -6.42 6.01
C TRP A 92 1.99 -5.22 5.15
N GLU A 93 2.78 -4.92 4.14
CA GLU A 93 2.51 -3.79 3.26
C GLU A 93 1.22 -3.96 2.47
N ALA A 94 1.01 -5.15 1.90
CA ALA A 94 -0.19 -5.44 1.13
C ALA A 94 -1.44 -5.33 1.98
N ALA A 95 -1.39 -5.81 3.23
CA ALA A 95 -2.52 -5.72 4.14
C ALA A 95 -2.88 -4.27 4.47
N ARG A 96 -1.89 -3.38 4.48
CA ARG A 96 -2.15 -1.97 4.76
C ARG A 96 -2.64 -1.21 3.53
N VAL A 97 -2.13 -1.55 2.34
CA VAL A 97 -2.54 -0.89 1.11
C VAL A 97 -3.89 -1.40 0.63
N LEU A 98 -4.10 -2.70 0.70
CA LEU A 98 -5.32 -3.35 0.23
C LEU A 98 -5.92 -4.23 1.33
N PRO A 99 -6.43 -3.62 2.41
CA PRO A 99 -6.92 -4.41 3.54
C PRO A 99 -8.08 -5.32 3.20
N LYS A 100 -8.89 -4.96 2.23
CA LYS A 100 -10.02 -5.80 1.83
C LYS A 100 -9.60 -7.07 1.11
N GLU A 101 -8.46 -7.02 0.43
CA GLU A 101 -7.97 -8.19 -0.32
C GLU A 101 -6.97 -9.01 0.49
N PHE A 102 -6.09 -8.37 1.23
CA PHE A 102 -4.96 -9.03 1.88
C PHE A 102 -4.91 -8.87 3.39
N GLY A 103 -5.85 -8.13 3.97
CA GLY A 103 -5.88 -7.97 5.42
C GLY A 103 -6.40 -9.23 6.09
N ASP A 104 -6.01 -9.41 7.34
CA ASP A 104 -6.55 -10.49 8.13
C ASP A 104 -8.03 -10.25 8.33
N LYS A 105 -8.85 -11.17 7.83
CA LYS A 105 -10.27 -11.05 8.00
C LYS A 105 -10.64 -11.53 9.39
N ILE A 106 -10.56 -10.64 10.34
CA ILE A 106 -11.16 -10.91 11.61
C ILE A 106 -12.60 -10.46 11.49
N GLN A 107 -13.47 -11.39 11.18
CA GLN A 107 -14.87 -11.11 11.25
C GLN A 107 -15.28 -11.27 12.69
N GLN A 108 -15.17 -10.20 13.43
CA GLN A 108 -15.79 -10.17 14.72
C GLN A 108 -17.18 -9.61 14.50
N GLU A 109 -18.17 -10.47 14.56
CA GLU A 109 -19.52 -9.99 14.55
C GLU A 109 -19.80 -9.41 15.91
N HIS A 110 -19.74 -8.12 16.00
CA HIS A 110 -20.13 -7.42 17.21
C HIS A 110 -21.63 -7.15 17.15
N THR A 111 -22.42 -8.18 17.50
CA THR A 111 -23.86 -8.00 17.57
C THR A 111 -24.30 -8.19 19.00
N GLY A 112 -25.30 -7.41 19.41
CA GLY A 112 -25.94 -7.62 20.69
C GLY A 112 -26.89 -8.78 20.63
N ALA A 113 -27.66 -8.98 21.70
CA ALA A 113 -28.66 -10.04 21.74
C ALA A 113 -29.60 -9.91 20.54
N ASN A 114 -29.91 -11.02 19.90
CA ASN A 114 -30.81 -11.07 18.73
C ASN A 114 -30.30 -10.30 17.55
N GLY A 115 -28.97 -10.14 17.42
CA GLY A 115 -28.39 -9.47 16.27
C GLY A 115 -28.47 -7.96 16.31
N GLY A 116 -28.83 -7.38 17.43
CA GLY A 116 -28.87 -5.94 17.55
C GLY A 116 -27.50 -5.31 17.75
N ALA A 117 -27.46 -3.99 17.78
CA ALA A 117 -26.24 -3.27 18.04
C ALA A 117 -25.74 -3.55 19.46
N ILE A 118 -24.43 -3.61 19.64
CA ILE A 118 -23.86 -3.80 20.96
C ILE A 118 -23.26 -2.49 21.45
N SER A 119 -23.19 -2.36 22.76
CA SER A 119 -22.62 -1.19 23.41
C SER A 119 -21.18 -1.45 23.84
N TYR A 120 -20.43 -2.14 23.03
CA TYR A 120 -19.09 -2.55 23.42
C TYR A 120 -18.16 -1.37 23.68
N ALA A 121 -18.46 -0.22 23.12
CA ALA A 121 -17.65 0.96 23.37
C ALA A 121 -17.63 1.34 24.85
N LEU A 122 -18.74 1.07 25.55
CA LEU A 122 -18.81 1.32 26.98
C LEU A 122 -17.96 0.31 27.75
N GLU A 123 -17.91 -0.92 27.27
CA GLU A 123 -17.08 -1.94 27.88
C GLU A 123 -15.60 -1.60 27.77
N VAL A 124 -15.20 -1.03 26.64
CA VAL A 124 -13.81 -0.65 26.42
C VAL A 124 -13.34 0.38 27.43
N ILE A 125 -14.22 1.29 27.82
CA ILE A 125 -13.85 2.33 28.80
C ILE A 125 -14.19 1.93 30.23
N GLY A 126 -14.63 0.68 30.43
CA GLY A 126 -14.90 0.17 31.79
C GLY A 126 -16.16 0.69 32.43
N ILE A 127 -17.08 1.21 31.66
CA ILE A 127 -18.37 1.68 32.15
C ILE A 127 -19.40 0.59 31.91
N ASP A 128 -20.23 0.30 32.90
CA ASP A 128 -21.27 -0.66 32.69
C ASP A 128 -22.22 -0.24 31.59
N PRO A 129 -22.61 -1.18 30.70
CA PRO A 129 -23.51 -0.82 29.62
C PRO A 129 -24.87 -0.44 30.20
N PRO A 130 -25.59 0.46 29.56
CA PRO A 130 -26.91 0.81 30.01
C PRO A 130 -27.83 -0.40 29.99
N LYS A 131 -28.64 -0.50 31.01
CA LYS A 131 -29.61 -1.59 31.10
C LYS A 131 -30.80 -1.23 30.22
N GLY A 132 -31.21 -2.13 29.42
CA GLY A 132 -32.40 -1.90 28.60
C GLY A 132 -32.23 -2.34 27.22
#